data_a31c4b22cd326b4fbe326b25ee954512
#
_entry.id   a31c4b22cd326b4fbe326b25ee954512
#
_cell.length_a   1.000
_cell.length_b   1.000
_cell.length_c   1.000
_cell.angle_alpha   90.00
_cell.angle_beta   90.00
_cell.angle_gamma   90.00
#
_symmetry.space_group_name_H-M   'P 1'
#
loop_
_entity.id
_entity.type
_entity.pdbx_description
1 polymer ?
#
loop_
_entity_poly.entity_id
_entity_poly.type
_entity_poly.pdbx_seq_one_letter_code
_entity_poly.pdbx_strand_id
1 'polypeptide(L)'
;MNNKMTKIGKRFVGKVAIITASTQGIGFGIALRLGLEGASVVISSRKQNNVDDAVEKLKVQGIDAFGVVCHVSNAQQRKNLIDQTVQKYGKIDVVVSNAAVNPTVDNILDTKESVLDKLWEINVKASILLLKDASPYLTEGSSVVFVSSIAAFGPQASMAMYGVTKTALLGLTKALAVEMAPKTRVNGIAPGFVPTHFADFITNNDTVRKAIEERTVLNRLGSTDDMGAAAAFLASDDAAYITGETLVVAGGMPSRL
;
A
#
# COMPACT_ATOMS: atom_id res chain seq x y z
N MET A 1 0.21 27.24 17.39
CA MET A 1 0.28 26.22 16.32
C MET A 1 -0.97 26.33 15.48
N ASN A 2 -0.91 26.97 14.32
CA ASN A 2 -2.06 27.13 13.43
C ASN A 2 -2.38 25.78 12.77
N ASN A 3 -3.46 25.18 13.21
CA ASN A 3 -4.03 23.97 12.59
C ASN A 3 -4.62 24.38 11.24
N LYS A 4 -3.81 24.45 10.18
CA LYS A 4 -4.30 24.49 8.81
C LYS A 4 -4.92 23.11 8.52
N MET A 5 -6.16 22.90 8.92
CA MET A 5 -6.95 21.84 8.33
C MET A 5 -7.05 22.14 6.83
N THR A 6 -6.19 21.52 6.06
CA THR A 6 -6.30 21.49 4.61
C THR A 6 -7.68 20.93 4.32
N LYS A 7 -8.50 21.68 3.58
CA LYS A 7 -9.86 21.25 3.21
C LYS A 7 -9.69 20.02 2.33
N ILE A 8 -9.83 18.82 2.93
CA ILE A 8 -9.71 17.55 2.20
C ILE A 8 -10.89 17.46 1.24
N GLY A 9 -10.61 17.28 -0.05
CA GLY A 9 -11.64 17.13 -1.09
C GLY A 9 -12.45 15.85 -0.90
N LYS A 10 -13.59 15.77 -1.55
CA LYS A 10 -14.51 14.62 -1.53
C LYS A 10 -14.40 13.78 -2.81
N ARG A 11 -13.17 13.40 -3.22
CA ARG A 11 -12.90 12.72 -4.50
C ARG A 11 -13.45 11.30 -4.61
N PHE A 12 -13.74 10.66 -3.47
CA PHE A 12 -14.12 9.25 -3.41
C PHE A 12 -15.56 9.00 -2.93
N VAL A 13 -16.43 10.01 -2.99
CA VAL A 13 -17.85 9.81 -2.63
C VAL A 13 -18.47 8.71 -3.49
N GLY A 14 -19.04 7.69 -2.83
CA GLY A 14 -19.66 6.54 -3.49
C GLY A 14 -18.66 5.52 -4.07
N LYS A 15 -17.36 5.68 -3.85
CA LYS A 15 -16.33 4.71 -4.24
C LYS A 15 -16.05 3.72 -3.09
N VAL A 16 -15.72 2.48 -3.45
CA VAL A 16 -15.37 1.39 -2.53
C VAL A 16 -13.90 1.03 -2.71
N ALA A 17 -13.12 1.10 -1.65
CA ALA A 17 -11.70 0.85 -1.65
C ALA A 17 -11.32 -0.35 -0.77
N ILE A 18 -10.60 -1.33 -1.29
CA ILE A 18 -9.97 -2.42 -0.54
C ILE A 18 -8.50 -2.08 -0.31
N ILE A 19 -8.04 -2.16 0.95
CA ILE A 19 -6.65 -1.95 1.31
C ILE A 19 -6.14 -3.15 2.12
N THR A 20 -5.11 -3.84 1.63
CA THR A 20 -4.54 -4.99 2.35
C THR A 20 -3.52 -4.57 3.39
N ALA A 21 -3.40 -5.34 4.50
CA ALA A 21 -2.51 -5.07 5.64
C ALA A 21 -2.67 -3.62 6.16
N SER A 22 -3.90 -3.18 6.39
CA SER A 22 -4.27 -1.78 6.60
C SER A 22 -4.75 -1.45 8.01
N THR A 23 -4.40 -2.27 9.00
CA THR A 23 -4.75 -2.01 10.40
C THR A 23 -3.75 -1.10 11.12
N GLN A 24 -2.61 -0.79 10.48
CA GLN A 24 -1.57 0.11 10.98
C GLN A 24 -0.66 0.62 9.84
N GLY A 25 0.25 1.54 10.16
CA GLY A 25 1.29 2.02 9.24
C GLY A 25 0.75 2.62 7.94
N ILE A 26 1.45 2.40 6.83
CA ILE A 26 1.12 2.98 5.52
C ILE A 26 -0.28 2.58 5.07
N GLY A 27 -0.64 1.31 5.20
CA GLY A 27 -1.97 0.83 4.80
C GLY A 27 -3.11 1.51 5.54
N PHE A 28 -2.96 1.75 6.85
CA PHE A 28 -3.93 2.49 7.65
C PHE A 28 -3.99 3.96 7.23
N GLY A 29 -2.84 4.62 7.01
CA GLY A 29 -2.79 6.01 6.52
C GLY A 29 -3.48 6.18 5.16
N ILE A 30 -3.32 5.19 4.26
CA ILE A 30 -4.03 5.19 2.97
C ILE A 30 -5.54 5.01 3.18
N ALA A 31 -5.96 4.05 4.02
CA ALA A 31 -7.38 3.82 4.32
C ALA A 31 -8.03 5.06 4.95
N LEU A 32 -7.35 5.68 5.92
CA LEU A 32 -7.79 6.92 6.55
C LEU A 32 -7.97 8.04 5.52
N ARG A 33 -6.97 8.24 4.65
CA ARG A 33 -7.03 9.30 3.64
C ARG A 33 -8.16 9.09 2.64
N LEU A 34 -8.31 7.89 2.08
CA LEU A 34 -9.40 7.57 1.16
C LEU A 34 -10.77 7.75 1.82
N GLY A 35 -10.91 7.29 3.07
CA GLY A 35 -12.14 7.44 3.83
C GLY A 35 -12.50 8.89 4.14
N LEU A 36 -11.53 9.72 4.55
CA LEU A 36 -11.73 11.15 4.77
C LEU A 36 -12.16 11.87 3.49
N GLU A 37 -11.76 11.37 2.33
CA GLU A 37 -12.18 11.88 1.02
C GLU A 37 -13.48 11.25 0.50
N GLY A 38 -14.15 10.41 1.31
CA GLY A 38 -15.51 9.94 1.06
C GLY A 38 -15.64 8.50 0.58
N ALA A 39 -14.55 7.71 0.53
CA ALA A 39 -14.64 6.29 0.21
C ALA A 39 -15.25 5.47 1.35
N SER A 40 -16.03 4.44 1.00
CA SER A 40 -16.21 3.28 1.88
C SER A 40 -14.94 2.44 1.83
N VAL A 41 -14.29 2.19 2.98
CA VAL A 41 -13.01 1.50 3.04
C VAL A 41 -13.13 0.11 3.64
N VAL A 42 -12.58 -0.88 2.93
CA VAL A 42 -12.46 -2.25 3.41
C VAL A 42 -11.02 -2.51 3.79
N ILE A 43 -10.78 -2.66 5.09
CA ILE A 43 -9.46 -2.92 5.64
C ILE A 43 -9.26 -4.37 5.99
N SER A 44 -8.03 -4.86 5.90
CA SER A 44 -7.75 -6.25 6.24
C SER A 44 -6.41 -6.43 6.95
N SER A 45 -6.35 -7.44 7.79
CA SER A 45 -5.16 -7.91 8.48
C SER A 45 -5.35 -9.36 8.91
N ARG A 46 -4.28 -9.99 9.42
CA ARG A 46 -4.29 -11.40 9.82
C ARG A 46 -4.99 -11.68 11.16
N LYS A 47 -5.15 -10.66 12.02
CA LYS A 47 -5.68 -10.80 13.37
C LYS A 47 -6.98 -10.01 13.52
N GLN A 48 -8.03 -10.67 14.02
CA GLN A 48 -9.36 -10.07 14.21
C GLN A 48 -9.28 -8.81 15.08
N ASN A 49 -8.65 -8.88 16.26
CA ASN A 49 -8.58 -7.73 17.17
C ASN A 49 -7.95 -6.49 16.49
N ASN A 50 -6.90 -6.67 15.68
CA ASN A 50 -6.30 -5.54 14.97
C ASN A 50 -7.27 -4.95 13.92
N VAL A 51 -8.08 -5.80 13.29
CA VAL A 51 -9.09 -5.37 12.32
C VAL A 51 -10.18 -4.58 13.02
N ASP A 52 -10.68 -5.08 14.14
CA ASP A 52 -11.77 -4.43 14.90
C ASP A 52 -11.32 -3.07 15.44
N ASP A 53 -10.13 -3.00 16.05
CA ASP A 53 -9.55 -1.74 16.56
C ASP A 53 -9.36 -0.69 15.46
N ALA A 54 -8.92 -1.11 14.29
CA ALA A 54 -8.69 -0.20 13.18
C ALA A 54 -10.00 0.28 12.54
N VAL A 55 -11.00 -0.59 12.43
CA VAL A 55 -12.35 -0.22 11.98
C VAL A 55 -12.94 0.82 12.92
N GLU A 56 -12.85 0.62 14.24
CA GLU A 56 -13.36 1.56 15.21
C GLU A 56 -12.68 2.94 15.09
N LYS A 57 -11.34 2.97 14.97
CA LYS A 57 -10.58 4.22 14.76
C LYS A 57 -11.04 4.99 13.51
N LEU A 58 -11.36 4.28 12.42
CA LEU A 58 -11.86 4.91 11.21
C LEU A 58 -13.29 5.41 11.38
N LYS A 59 -14.16 4.64 12.03
CA LYS A 59 -15.55 5.03 12.30
C LYS A 59 -15.65 6.27 13.19
N VAL A 60 -14.78 6.40 14.19
CA VAL A 60 -14.70 7.61 15.05
C VAL A 60 -14.37 8.86 14.22
N GLN A 61 -13.70 8.71 13.07
CA GLN A 61 -13.45 9.80 12.11
C GLN A 61 -14.62 10.03 11.13
N GLY A 62 -15.75 9.36 11.32
CA GLY A 62 -16.92 9.45 10.44
C GLY A 62 -16.77 8.70 9.12
N ILE A 63 -15.83 7.76 9.03
CA ILE A 63 -15.54 6.99 7.82
C ILE A 63 -16.39 5.72 7.82
N ASP A 64 -17.02 5.40 6.69
CA ASP A 64 -17.63 4.09 6.47
C ASP A 64 -16.52 3.05 6.28
N ALA A 65 -16.28 2.28 7.34
CA ALA A 65 -15.20 1.28 7.38
C ALA A 65 -15.76 -0.12 7.65
N PHE A 66 -15.23 -1.09 6.93
CA PHE A 66 -15.52 -2.50 7.09
C PHE A 66 -14.22 -3.31 7.20
N GLY A 67 -14.19 -4.27 8.11
CA GLY A 67 -12.99 -5.08 8.38
C GLY A 67 -13.19 -6.53 8.01
N VAL A 68 -12.16 -7.14 7.36
CA VAL A 68 -12.15 -8.55 7.02
C VAL A 68 -10.79 -9.15 7.38
N VAL A 69 -10.79 -10.27 8.12
CA VAL A 69 -9.53 -11.01 8.37
C VAL A 69 -9.05 -11.63 7.06
N CYS A 70 -7.82 -11.30 6.68
CA CYS A 70 -7.21 -11.83 5.46
C CYS A 70 -5.69 -11.93 5.60
N HIS A 71 -5.16 -13.15 5.46
CA HIS A 71 -3.77 -13.40 5.12
C HIS A 71 -3.68 -13.48 3.59
N VAL A 72 -2.99 -12.53 2.97
CA VAL A 72 -3.00 -12.37 1.51
C VAL A 72 -2.48 -13.57 0.71
N SER A 73 -1.67 -14.45 1.30
CA SER A 73 -1.25 -15.69 0.65
C SER A 73 -2.30 -16.80 0.73
N ASN A 74 -3.29 -16.69 1.62
CA ASN A 74 -4.34 -17.70 1.75
C ASN A 74 -5.46 -17.45 0.72
N ALA A 75 -5.64 -18.36 -0.22
CA ALA A 75 -6.60 -18.22 -1.32
C ALA A 75 -8.04 -18.06 -0.83
N GLN A 76 -8.46 -18.86 0.17
CA GLN A 76 -9.82 -18.80 0.69
C GLN A 76 -10.08 -17.47 1.42
N GLN A 77 -9.08 -16.95 2.16
CA GLN A 77 -9.24 -15.68 2.86
C GLN A 77 -9.25 -14.49 1.90
N ARG A 78 -8.46 -14.52 0.80
CA ARG A 78 -8.57 -13.49 -0.25
C ARG A 78 -9.94 -13.52 -0.92
N LYS A 79 -10.41 -14.72 -1.30
CA LYS A 79 -11.75 -14.86 -1.86
C LYS A 79 -12.81 -14.30 -0.91
N ASN A 80 -12.75 -14.65 0.37
CA ASN A 80 -13.66 -14.13 1.39
C ASN A 80 -13.61 -12.61 1.52
N LEU A 81 -12.42 -11.99 1.43
CA LEU A 81 -12.27 -10.53 1.44
C LEU A 81 -13.04 -9.90 0.27
N ILE A 82 -12.90 -10.44 -0.92
CA ILE A 82 -13.61 -9.95 -2.11
C ILE A 82 -15.12 -10.20 -1.99
N ASP A 83 -15.54 -11.43 -1.67
CA ASP A 83 -16.95 -11.81 -1.57
C ASP A 83 -17.68 -10.91 -0.55
N GLN A 84 -17.13 -10.72 0.64
CA GLN A 84 -17.73 -9.85 1.67
C GLN A 84 -17.79 -8.38 1.26
N THR A 85 -16.76 -7.89 0.54
CA THR A 85 -16.76 -6.53 0.00
C THR A 85 -17.91 -6.36 -1.00
N VAL A 86 -18.02 -7.27 -1.95
CA VAL A 86 -19.07 -7.24 -2.98
C VAL A 86 -20.45 -7.43 -2.37
N GLN A 87 -20.60 -8.35 -1.41
CA GLN A 87 -21.87 -8.54 -0.70
C GLN A 87 -22.34 -7.27 0.00
N LYS A 88 -21.39 -6.52 0.61
CA LYS A 88 -21.73 -5.30 1.38
C LYS A 88 -21.93 -4.07 0.49
N TYR A 89 -21.11 -3.90 -0.52
CA TYR A 89 -21.05 -2.65 -1.30
C TYR A 89 -21.40 -2.79 -2.79
N GLY A 90 -21.53 -4.04 -3.29
CA GLY A 90 -21.92 -4.34 -4.67
C GLY A 90 -20.82 -4.18 -5.71
N LYS A 91 -19.68 -3.58 -5.38
CA LYS A 91 -18.62 -3.22 -6.33
C LYS A 91 -17.27 -3.01 -5.67
N ILE A 92 -16.22 -2.85 -6.51
CA ILE A 92 -14.88 -2.43 -6.08
C ILE A 92 -14.39 -1.34 -7.05
N ASP A 93 -14.04 -0.17 -6.53
CA ASP A 93 -13.53 0.96 -7.33
C ASP A 93 -12.01 1.14 -7.17
N VAL A 94 -11.46 0.80 -6.00
CA VAL A 94 -10.03 0.95 -5.71
C VAL A 94 -9.49 -0.29 -5.02
N VAL A 95 -8.33 -0.78 -5.48
CA VAL A 95 -7.57 -1.83 -4.79
C VAL A 95 -6.18 -1.32 -4.44
N VAL A 96 -5.84 -1.32 -3.16
CA VAL A 96 -4.48 -1.00 -2.69
C VAL A 96 -3.82 -2.28 -2.18
N SER A 97 -2.83 -2.77 -2.93
CA SER A 97 -2.00 -3.90 -2.53
C SER A 97 -0.81 -3.39 -1.72
N ASN A 98 -0.98 -3.39 -0.39
CA ASN A 98 0.00 -2.86 0.54
C ASN A 98 0.72 -3.95 1.35
N ALA A 99 0.16 -5.15 1.48
CA ALA A 99 0.75 -6.23 2.27
C ALA A 99 2.16 -6.58 1.80
N ALA A 100 3.12 -6.60 2.73
CA ALA A 100 4.49 -6.99 2.48
C ALA A 100 5.17 -7.55 3.74
N VAL A 101 6.26 -8.26 3.54
CA VAL A 101 7.15 -8.76 4.60
C VAL A 101 8.60 -8.53 4.23
N ASN A 102 9.44 -8.37 5.25
CA ASN A 102 10.89 -8.49 5.18
C ASN A 102 11.37 -9.27 6.41
N PRO A 103 11.37 -10.61 6.36
CA PRO A 103 11.59 -11.44 7.55
C PRO A 103 13.05 -11.58 7.96
N THR A 104 14.00 -11.12 7.14
CA THR A 104 15.42 -11.21 7.41
C THR A 104 16.18 -9.99 6.91
N VAL A 105 17.37 -9.80 7.47
CA VAL A 105 18.35 -8.79 7.04
C VAL A 105 19.63 -9.45 6.47
N ASP A 106 19.54 -10.72 6.06
CA ASP A 106 20.66 -11.49 5.51
C ASP A 106 21.09 -10.96 4.14
N ASN A 107 22.33 -11.25 3.76
CA ASN A 107 22.78 -11.12 2.38
C ASN A 107 22.00 -12.11 1.47
N ILE A 108 21.89 -11.80 0.19
CA ILE A 108 21.10 -12.64 -0.74
C ILE A 108 21.59 -14.09 -0.76
N LEU A 109 22.90 -14.30 -0.82
CA LEU A 109 23.51 -15.64 -0.93
C LEU A 109 23.41 -16.45 0.37
N ASP A 110 23.18 -15.79 1.50
CA ASP A 110 22.99 -16.40 2.81
C ASP A 110 21.51 -16.62 3.15
N THR A 111 20.60 -16.11 2.32
CA THR A 111 19.16 -16.17 2.57
C THR A 111 18.63 -17.59 2.35
N LYS A 112 17.93 -18.12 3.35
CA LYS A 112 17.31 -19.46 3.27
C LYS A 112 16.23 -19.51 2.20
N GLU A 113 16.11 -20.64 1.50
CA GLU A 113 15.11 -20.89 0.46
C GLU A 113 13.67 -20.57 0.96
N SER A 114 13.31 -21.03 2.15
CA SER A 114 11.98 -20.75 2.73
C SER A 114 11.69 -19.27 2.98
N VAL A 115 12.73 -18.44 3.13
CA VAL A 115 12.62 -16.98 3.25
C VAL A 115 12.42 -16.36 1.87
N LEU A 116 13.14 -16.85 0.86
CA LEU A 116 12.95 -16.45 -0.55
C LEU A 116 11.51 -16.73 -1.00
N ASP A 117 11.04 -17.96 -0.76
CA ASP A 117 9.66 -18.36 -1.08
C ASP A 117 8.63 -17.44 -0.43
N LYS A 118 8.80 -17.14 0.87
CA LYS A 118 7.90 -16.27 1.62
C LYS A 118 7.90 -14.83 1.09
N LEU A 119 9.07 -14.31 0.72
CA LEU A 119 9.19 -12.98 0.12
C LEU A 119 8.44 -12.91 -1.22
N TRP A 120 8.65 -13.86 -2.11
CA TRP A 120 7.95 -13.93 -3.39
C TRP A 120 6.45 -14.16 -3.22
N GLU A 121 6.06 -15.07 -2.34
CA GLU A 121 4.65 -15.40 -2.10
C GLU A 121 3.86 -14.18 -1.63
N ILE A 122 4.40 -13.44 -0.65
CA ILE A 122 3.65 -12.34 -0.02
C ILE A 122 3.82 -11.03 -0.81
N ASN A 123 5.05 -10.69 -1.19
CA ASN A 123 5.32 -9.37 -1.78
C ASN A 123 4.94 -9.27 -3.26
N VAL A 124 4.91 -10.39 -3.99
CA VAL A 124 4.66 -10.40 -5.44
C VAL A 124 3.43 -11.22 -5.80
N LYS A 125 3.47 -12.54 -5.55
CA LYS A 125 2.40 -13.48 -5.96
C LYS A 125 1.04 -13.12 -5.35
N ALA A 126 1.01 -12.76 -4.07
CA ALA A 126 -0.24 -12.37 -3.41
C ALA A 126 -0.87 -11.11 -4.03
N SER A 127 -0.07 -10.16 -4.51
CA SER A 127 -0.56 -8.97 -5.22
C SER A 127 -1.25 -9.33 -6.54
N ILE A 128 -0.68 -10.26 -7.31
CA ILE A 128 -1.26 -10.76 -8.56
C ILE A 128 -2.58 -11.50 -8.27
N LEU A 129 -2.57 -12.39 -7.29
CA LEU A 129 -3.74 -13.19 -6.95
C LEU A 129 -4.87 -12.35 -6.36
N LEU A 130 -4.56 -11.31 -5.58
CA LEU A 130 -5.57 -10.35 -5.10
C LEU A 130 -6.29 -9.69 -6.26
N LEU A 131 -5.54 -9.22 -7.28
CA LEU A 131 -6.14 -8.59 -8.45
C LEU A 131 -6.92 -9.59 -9.31
N LYS A 132 -6.43 -10.83 -9.46
CA LYS A 132 -7.17 -11.89 -10.13
C LYS A 132 -8.52 -12.12 -9.45
N ASP A 133 -8.55 -12.18 -8.11
CA ASP A 133 -9.78 -12.41 -7.35
C ASP A 133 -10.71 -11.16 -7.43
N ALA A 134 -10.18 -9.94 -7.47
CA ALA A 134 -10.95 -8.69 -7.51
C ALA A 134 -11.43 -8.30 -8.91
N SER A 135 -10.71 -8.68 -9.97
CA SER A 135 -10.91 -8.18 -11.34
C SER A 135 -12.34 -8.32 -11.89
N PRO A 136 -13.12 -9.39 -11.57
CA PRO A 136 -14.51 -9.49 -12.05
C PRO A 136 -15.44 -8.40 -11.50
N TYR A 137 -15.09 -7.81 -10.36
CA TYR A 137 -15.92 -6.85 -9.63
C TYR A 137 -15.42 -5.40 -9.71
N LEU A 138 -14.31 -5.19 -10.43
CA LEU A 138 -13.80 -3.84 -10.67
C LEU A 138 -14.75 -3.08 -11.59
N THR A 139 -15.05 -1.83 -11.21
CA THR A 139 -15.90 -0.94 -12.02
C THR A 139 -15.12 -0.31 -13.17
N GLU A 140 -15.84 0.24 -14.13
CA GLU A 140 -15.26 1.14 -15.14
C GLU A 140 -14.64 2.37 -14.46
N GLY A 141 -13.43 2.75 -14.86
CA GLY A 141 -12.67 3.85 -14.22
C GLY A 141 -12.05 3.47 -12.87
N SER A 142 -12.03 2.19 -12.50
CA SER A 142 -11.36 1.71 -11.27
C SER A 142 -9.87 1.94 -11.28
N SER A 143 -9.24 1.89 -10.10
CA SER A 143 -7.81 2.11 -9.94
C SER A 143 -7.16 1.09 -9.00
N VAL A 144 -5.96 0.66 -9.36
CA VAL A 144 -5.09 -0.18 -8.54
C VAL A 144 -3.86 0.61 -8.14
N VAL A 145 -3.47 0.52 -6.86
CA VAL A 145 -2.24 1.11 -6.34
C VAL A 145 -1.41 0.04 -5.63
N PHE A 146 -0.22 -0.25 -6.16
CA PHE A 146 0.77 -1.08 -5.48
C PHE A 146 1.62 -0.23 -4.53
N VAL A 147 1.88 -0.75 -3.32
CA VAL A 147 2.85 -0.15 -2.41
C VAL A 147 4.20 -0.86 -2.59
N SER A 148 5.08 -0.26 -3.41
CA SER A 148 6.45 -0.70 -3.61
C SER A 148 7.37 -0.14 -2.51
N SER A 149 8.55 0.35 -2.85
CA SER A 149 9.55 0.96 -1.95
C SER A 149 10.63 1.66 -2.77
N ILE A 150 11.34 2.63 -2.20
CA ILE A 150 12.60 3.13 -2.80
C ILE A 150 13.64 2.01 -2.93
N ALA A 151 13.59 0.97 -2.09
CA ALA A 151 14.44 -0.21 -2.21
C ALA A 151 14.27 -0.94 -3.56
N ALA A 152 13.19 -0.69 -4.28
CA ALA A 152 12.98 -1.22 -5.64
C ALA A 152 13.92 -0.61 -6.68
N PHE A 153 14.43 0.59 -6.44
CA PHE A 153 15.32 1.33 -7.32
C PHE A 153 16.78 1.23 -6.89
N GLY A 154 17.04 1.11 -5.60
CA GLY A 154 18.37 0.98 -5.03
C GLY A 154 18.37 0.00 -3.85
N PRO A 155 18.43 -1.32 -4.11
CA PRO A 155 18.50 -2.31 -3.05
C PRO A 155 19.72 -2.08 -2.15
N GLN A 156 19.51 -2.00 -0.84
CA GLN A 156 20.59 -1.84 0.13
C GLN A 156 21.02 -3.21 0.67
N ALA A 157 22.27 -3.32 1.10
CA ALA A 157 22.73 -4.47 1.88
C ALA A 157 21.75 -4.71 3.05
N SER A 158 21.57 -5.96 3.46
CA SER A 158 20.58 -6.39 4.47
C SER A 158 19.09 -6.26 4.09
N MET A 159 18.77 -5.60 2.98
CA MET A 159 17.40 -5.51 2.45
C MET A 159 17.34 -5.86 0.95
N ALA A 160 18.40 -6.44 0.41
CA ALA A 160 18.55 -6.60 -1.03
C ALA A 160 17.45 -7.50 -1.62
N MET A 161 17.16 -8.65 -1.02
CA MET A 161 16.13 -9.55 -1.55
C MET A 161 14.72 -8.97 -1.42
N TYR A 162 14.43 -8.23 -0.34
CA TYR A 162 13.21 -7.42 -0.25
C TYR A 162 13.14 -6.42 -1.40
N GLY A 163 14.23 -5.68 -1.66
CA GLY A 163 14.34 -4.75 -2.78
C GLY A 163 14.03 -5.41 -4.13
N VAL A 164 14.58 -6.61 -4.39
CA VAL A 164 14.28 -7.39 -5.61
C VAL A 164 12.79 -7.67 -5.75
N THR A 165 12.10 -8.09 -4.69
CA THR A 165 10.64 -8.30 -4.75
C THR A 165 9.86 -7.00 -4.98
N LYS A 166 10.36 -5.87 -4.46
CA LYS A 166 9.76 -4.55 -4.70
C LYS A 166 10.04 -4.02 -6.10
N THR A 167 11.20 -4.38 -6.72
CA THR A 167 11.49 -4.13 -8.14
C THR A 167 10.53 -4.90 -9.03
N ALA A 168 10.20 -6.14 -8.69
CA ALA A 168 9.21 -6.93 -9.43
C ALA A 168 7.85 -6.23 -9.52
N LEU A 169 7.44 -5.47 -8.48
CA LEU A 169 6.20 -4.69 -8.51
C LEU A 169 6.25 -3.52 -9.52
N LEU A 170 7.42 -2.97 -9.84
CA LEU A 170 7.55 -1.93 -10.87
C LEU A 170 7.20 -2.51 -12.25
N GLY A 171 7.74 -3.68 -12.58
CA GLY A 171 7.40 -4.42 -13.80
C GLY A 171 5.94 -4.84 -13.83
N LEU A 172 5.43 -5.36 -12.70
CA LEU A 172 4.04 -5.77 -12.56
C LEU A 172 3.06 -4.59 -12.76
N THR A 173 3.38 -3.42 -12.24
CA THR A 173 2.60 -2.19 -12.44
C THR A 173 2.44 -1.87 -13.93
N LYS A 174 3.54 -1.95 -14.70
CA LYS A 174 3.51 -1.69 -16.15
C LYS A 174 2.74 -2.75 -16.92
N ALA A 175 2.99 -4.02 -16.63
CA ALA A 175 2.33 -5.12 -17.31
C ALA A 175 0.81 -5.08 -17.11
N LEU A 176 0.35 -4.95 -15.86
CA LEU A 176 -1.07 -4.90 -15.55
C LEU A 176 -1.74 -3.61 -16.03
N ALA A 177 -1.01 -2.49 -16.12
CA ALA A 177 -1.55 -1.27 -16.72
C ALA A 177 -1.95 -1.47 -18.18
N VAL A 178 -1.20 -2.28 -18.94
CA VAL A 178 -1.53 -2.62 -20.34
C VAL A 178 -2.70 -3.61 -20.38
N GLU A 179 -2.67 -4.66 -19.53
CA GLU A 179 -3.68 -5.72 -19.57
C GLU A 179 -5.06 -5.26 -19.06
N MET A 180 -5.10 -4.30 -18.12
CA MET A 180 -6.34 -3.86 -17.49
C MET A 180 -6.93 -2.60 -18.12
N ALA A 181 -6.21 -1.95 -19.02
CA ALA A 181 -6.70 -0.80 -19.77
C ALA A 181 -7.80 -1.21 -20.78
N PRO A 182 -8.75 -0.31 -21.15
CA PRO A 182 -8.94 1.04 -20.60
C PRO A 182 -9.75 1.07 -19.30
N LYS A 183 -10.26 -0.07 -18.85
CA LYS A 183 -11.21 -0.18 -17.74
C LYS A 183 -10.61 0.24 -16.40
N THR A 184 -9.34 -0.14 -16.13
CA THR A 184 -8.69 0.02 -14.84
C THR A 184 -7.31 0.62 -15.01
N ARG A 185 -6.99 1.68 -14.27
CA ARG A 185 -5.63 2.21 -14.17
C ARG A 185 -4.84 1.45 -13.13
N VAL A 186 -3.57 1.17 -13.39
CA VAL A 186 -2.68 0.49 -12.46
C VAL A 186 -1.44 1.32 -12.25
N ASN A 187 -1.22 1.77 -11.02
CA ASN A 187 -0.07 2.58 -10.63
C ASN A 187 0.55 2.06 -9.32
N GLY A 188 1.66 2.63 -8.91
CA GLY A 188 2.31 2.33 -7.66
C GLY A 188 2.79 3.58 -6.93
N ILE A 189 3.01 3.45 -5.62
CA ILE A 189 3.83 4.37 -4.85
C ILE A 189 5.09 3.64 -4.39
N ALA A 190 6.20 4.35 -4.31
CA ALA A 190 7.45 3.86 -3.76
C ALA A 190 7.85 4.71 -2.54
N PRO A 191 7.41 4.32 -1.34
CA PRO A 191 7.74 5.00 -0.10
C PRO A 191 9.24 5.00 0.17
N GLY A 192 9.74 6.12 0.73
CA GLY A 192 11.00 6.17 1.46
C GLY A 192 10.85 5.60 2.87
N PHE A 193 11.65 6.12 3.79
CA PHE A 193 11.57 5.71 5.19
C PHE A 193 10.38 6.39 5.88
N VAL A 194 9.45 5.55 6.38
CA VAL A 194 8.25 5.97 7.12
C VAL A 194 8.26 5.25 8.47
N PRO A 195 8.17 5.96 9.61
CA PRO A 195 8.15 5.36 10.94
C PRO A 195 6.90 4.49 11.11
N THR A 196 7.07 3.20 11.03
CA THR A 196 6.01 2.19 11.19
C THR A 196 6.61 0.97 11.86
N HIS A 197 5.79 0.07 12.38
CA HIS A 197 6.25 -1.21 12.91
C HIS A 197 7.13 -2.02 11.94
N PHE A 198 6.95 -1.83 10.66
CA PHE A 198 7.80 -2.45 9.64
C PHE A 198 9.22 -1.88 9.63
N ALA A 199 9.38 -0.65 10.12
CA ALA A 199 10.62 0.10 10.16
C ALA A 199 11.09 0.41 11.58
N ASP A 200 10.75 -0.44 12.57
CA ASP A 200 11.09 -0.24 13.99
C ASP A 200 12.59 -0.03 14.24
N PHE A 201 13.46 -0.63 13.41
CA PHE A 201 14.91 -0.41 13.47
C PHE A 201 15.32 1.04 13.24
N ILE A 202 14.49 1.85 12.57
CA ILE A 202 14.71 3.27 12.33
C ILE A 202 14.21 4.10 13.52
N THR A 203 13.04 3.71 14.06
CA THR A 203 12.36 4.50 15.09
C THR A 203 13.01 4.34 16.46
N ASN A 204 13.69 3.21 16.70
CA ASN A 204 14.29 2.86 17.99
C ASN A 204 15.76 3.29 18.13
N ASN A 205 16.35 3.95 17.11
CA ASN A 205 17.74 4.40 17.13
C ASN A 205 17.86 5.83 16.57
N ASP A 206 18.03 6.79 17.46
CA ASP A 206 18.13 8.21 17.09
C ASP A 206 19.29 8.52 16.12
N THR A 207 20.41 7.79 16.21
CA THR A 207 21.55 7.96 15.29
C THR A 207 21.18 7.52 13.89
N VAL A 208 20.53 6.37 13.75
CA VAL A 208 20.05 5.86 12.46
C VAL A 208 19.00 6.79 11.88
N ARG A 209 18.08 7.26 12.72
CA ARG A 209 17.04 8.21 12.31
C ARG A 209 17.64 9.50 11.75
N LYS A 210 18.57 10.15 12.49
CA LYS A 210 19.23 11.37 12.04
C LYS A 210 19.98 11.16 10.73
N ALA A 211 20.74 10.07 10.60
CA ALA A 211 21.46 9.76 9.37
C ALA A 211 20.53 9.58 8.16
N ILE A 212 19.32 9.06 8.36
CA ILE A 212 18.32 8.94 7.31
C ILE A 212 17.70 10.31 6.99
N GLU A 213 17.35 11.11 8.01
CA GLU A 213 16.82 12.46 7.85
C GLU A 213 17.79 13.36 7.06
N GLU A 214 19.09 13.30 7.37
CA GLU A 214 20.15 14.02 6.64
C GLU A 214 20.32 13.58 5.18
N ARG A 215 19.97 12.34 4.85
CA ARG A 215 19.99 11.83 3.48
C ARG A 215 18.75 12.20 2.66
N THR A 216 17.71 12.71 3.30
CA THR A 216 16.52 13.21 2.60
C THR A 216 16.68 14.72 2.33
N VAL A 217 16.38 15.14 1.10
CA VAL A 217 16.45 16.58 0.72
C VAL A 217 15.47 17.41 1.57
N LEU A 218 14.35 16.82 1.99
CA LEU A 218 13.36 17.46 2.86
C LEU A 218 13.72 17.40 4.36
N ASN A 219 14.87 16.80 4.73
CA ASN A 219 15.38 16.71 6.10
C ASN A 219 14.39 16.16 7.13
N ARG A 220 13.55 15.21 6.71
CA ARG A 220 12.61 14.50 7.58
C ARG A 220 12.29 13.12 7.06
N LEU A 221 11.83 12.24 7.92
CA LEU A 221 11.18 11.00 7.52
C LEU A 221 9.82 11.29 6.86
N GLY A 222 9.36 10.38 6.02
CA GLY A 222 7.98 10.39 5.53
C GLY A 222 6.99 10.08 6.66
N SER A 223 5.74 10.48 6.46
CA SER A 223 4.61 10.11 7.31
C SER A 223 3.64 9.18 6.58
N THR A 224 2.77 8.52 7.33
CA THR A 224 1.67 7.75 6.74
C THR A 224 0.72 8.63 5.95
N ASP A 225 0.60 9.92 6.31
CA ASP A 225 -0.20 10.92 5.60
C ASP A 225 0.40 11.29 4.25
N ASP A 226 1.74 11.41 4.15
CA ASP A 226 2.42 11.62 2.85
C ASP A 226 2.09 10.47 1.88
N MET A 227 2.12 9.22 2.38
CA MET A 227 1.79 8.03 1.58
C MET A 227 0.31 7.98 1.23
N GLY A 228 -0.56 8.31 2.19
CA GLY A 228 -2.00 8.39 1.98
C GLY A 228 -2.38 9.41 0.92
N ALA A 229 -1.76 10.60 0.95
CA ALA A 229 -2.00 11.65 -0.04
C ALA A 229 -1.60 11.24 -1.47
N ALA A 230 -0.43 10.61 -1.61
CA ALA A 230 0.07 10.12 -2.90
C ALA A 230 -0.80 8.99 -3.47
N ALA A 231 -1.16 8.01 -2.61
CA ALA A 231 -2.03 6.92 -3.02
C ALA A 231 -3.43 7.42 -3.40
N ALA A 232 -4.01 8.36 -2.66
CA ALA A 232 -5.29 8.96 -2.97
C ALA A 232 -5.25 9.75 -4.29
N PHE A 233 -4.17 10.48 -4.58
CA PHE A 233 -4.00 11.13 -5.88
C PHE A 233 -4.05 10.11 -7.02
N LEU A 234 -3.21 9.06 -6.96
CA LEU A 234 -3.16 8.04 -8.03
C LEU A 234 -4.46 7.25 -8.17
N ALA A 235 -5.19 7.05 -7.06
CA ALA A 235 -6.47 6.34 -7.09
C ALA A 235 -7.63 7.20 -7.61
N SER A 236 -7.51 8.53 -7.57
CA SER A 236 -8.57 9.47 -7.96
C SER A 236 -8.61 9.77 -9.46
N ASP A 237 -9.67 10.44 -9.89
CA ASP A 237 -9.84 10.92 -11.25
C ASP A 237 -8.85 12.05 -11.60
N ASP A 238 -8.20 12.70 -10.61
CA ASP A 238 -7.11 13.65 -10.86
C ASP A 238 -5.91 12.99 -11.58
N ALA A 239 -5.79 11.65 -11.48
CA ALA A 239 -4.80 10.86 -12.17
C ALA A 239 -5.37 10.09 -13.40
N ALA A 240 -6.45 10.57 -14.00
CA ALA A 240 -7.15 9.87 -15.08
C ALA A 240 -6.28 9.51 -16.29
N TYR A 241 -5.22 10.27 -16.55
CA TYR A 241 -4.27 10.01 -17.64
C TYR A 241 -2.93 9.42 -17.16
N ILE A 242 -2.90 8.86 -15.94
CA ILE A 242 -1.71 8.22 -15.36
C ILE A 242 -2.00 6.73 -15.16
N THR A 243 -1.26 5.87 -15.87
CA THR A 243 -1.27 4.42 -15.68
C THR A 243 0.10 3.83 -16.02
N GLY A 244 0.50 2.76 -15.34
CA GLY A 244 1.82 2.12 -15.50
C GLY A 244 2.96 2.83 -14.78
N GLU A 245 2.68 3.85 -13.94
CA GLU A 245 3.69 4.65 -13.26
C GLU A 245 3.84 4.30 -11.78
N THR A 246 5.07 4.44 -11.27
CA THR A 246 5.35 4.34 -9.84
C THR A 246 5.88 5.67 -9.33
N LEU A 247 5.08 6.33 -8.50
CA LEU A 247 5.41 7.60 -7.88
C LEU A 247 6.32 7.38 -6.66
N VAL A 248 7.52 7.95 -6.72
CA VAL A 248 8.44 7.92 -5.57
C VAL A 248 8.02 8.97 -4.56
N VAL A 249 7.82 8.54 -3.29
CA VAL A 249 7.42 9.38 -2.16
C VAL A 249 8.48 9.24 -1.06
N ALA A 250 9.63 9.88 -1.24
CA ALA A 250 10.84 9.59 -0.46
C ALA A 250 11.62 10.85 -0.01
N GLY A 251 11.01 12.04 -0.07
CA GLY A 251 11.65 13.27 0.40
C GLY A 251 12.92 13.65 -0.35
N GLY A 252 13.05 13.26 -1.63
CA GLY A 252 14.23 13.54 -2.46
C GLY A 252 15.37 12.53 -2.31
N MET A 253 15.18 11.41 -1.61
CA MET A 253 16.18 10.33 -1.60
C MET A 253 16.42 9.79 -3.03
N PRO A 254 17.68 9.44 -3.39
CA PRO A 254 17.97 8.86 -4.69
C PRO A 254 17.15 7.59 -4.96
N SER A 255 16.44 7.56 -6.07
CA SER A 255 15.53 6.48 -6.44
C SER A 255 15.57 6.11 -7.92
N ARG A 256 16.26 6.90 -8.72
CA ARG A 256 16.47 6.64 -10.16
C ARG A 256 17.91 7.00 -10.52
N LEU A 257 18.47 6.28 -11.48
CA LEU A 257 19.75 6.62 -12.09
C LEU A 257 19.62 7.85 -12.97
#